data_465fa4a0df61400cac4d92c33ff5a924
#
_entry.id   465fa4a0df61400cac4d92c33ff5a924
#
_cell.length_a   1.000
_cell.length_b   1.000
_cell.length_c   1.000
_cell.angle_alpha   90.00
_cell.angle_beta   90.00
_cell.angle_gamma   90.00
#
_symmetry.space_group_name_H-M   'P 1'
#
loop_
_entity.id
_entity.type
_entity.pdbx_description
1 polymer ?
#
loop_
_entity_poly.entity_id
_entity_poly.type
_entity_poly.pdbx_seq_one_letter_code
_entity_poly.pdbx_strand_id
1 'polypeptide(L)'
;MQGSGRRIAVTGLGVVAPCGVGKEAFWNGLLGPGLVDIGRRTSIEDWDPSPWFDSPKDARRADRSEQYALAAATEALEQSGRPAASDDRIGTIFGTGVGGIQTLEEQIAIRLDKGERRVSPFLVPMMMANASGAAVSMRFGFKGPNETICTACAAGTHAIGYAARLIAWGLADAVIAGGTEYAGTDTSLASFGNMTALSSTGTSRPFDADRDGFV
;
A
#
# COMPACT_ATOMS: atom_id res chain seq x y z
N MET A 1 1.07 -26.20 -18.66
CA MET A 1 1.29 -24.97 -19.46
C MET A 1 2.75 -24.61 -19.35
N GLN A 2 3.53 -24.78 -20.44
CA GLN A 2 4.91 -24.28 -20.49
C GLN A 2 4.81 -22.76 -20.47
N GLY A 3 5.41 -22.12 -19.46
CA GLY A 3 5.47 -20.67 -19.38
C GLY A 3 6.12 -20.13 -20.65
N SER A 4 5.53 -19.12 -21.27
CA SER A 4 6.21 -18.38 -22.32
C SER A 4 7.54 -17.92 -21.73
N GLY A 5 8.66 -18.20 -22.38
CA GLY A 5 9.98 -17.84 -21.86
C GLY A 5 10.26 -16.32 -21.82
N ARG A 6 9.23 -15.50 -21.63
CA ARG A 6 9.33 -14.04 -21.49
C ARG A 6 10.04 -13.70 -20.18
N ARG A 7 11.12 -12.96 -20.29
CA ARG A 7 11.78 -12.33 -19.15
C ARG A 7 11.02 -11.08 -18.77
N ILE A 8 10.76 -10.92 -17.47
CA ILE A 8 10.09 -9.74 -16.91
C ILE A 8 11.15 -8.87 -16.24
N ALA A 9 11.14 -7.58 -16.53
CA ALA A 9 12.04 -6.60 -15.92
C ALA A 9 11.29 -5.72 -14.95
N VAL A 10 11.89 -5.40 -13.82
CA VAL A 10 11.48 -4.29 -12.95
C VAL A 10 12.14 -3.03 -13.49
N THR A 11 11.35 -2.04 -13.89
CA THR A 11 11.81 -0.82 -14.55
C THR A 11 11.73 0.41 -13.66
N GLY A 12 10.94 0.36 -12.59
CA GLY A 12 10.80 1.45 -11.62
C GLY A 12 10.44 0.92 -10.26
N LEU A 13 10.88 1.63 -9.24
CA LEU A 13 10.61 1.37 -7.83
C LEU A 13 10.09 2.63 -7.16
N GLY A 14 9.13 2.48 -6.26
CA GLY A 14 8.65 3.55 -5.42
C GLY A 14 8.35 3.02 -4.03
N VAL A 15 8.66 3.81 -3.01
CA VAL A 15 8.58 3.39 -1.61
C VAL A 15 8.01 4.50 -0.74
N VAL A 16 7.09 4.09 0.13
CA VAL A 16 6.57 4.94 1.22
C VAL A 16 6.62 4.12 2.49
N ALA A 17 7.46 4.52 3.43
CA ALA A 17 7.62 3.83 4.70
C ALA A 17 8.01 4.81 5.81
N PRO A 18 7.79 4.47 7.09
CA PRO A 18 8.19 5.32 8.21
C PRO A 18 9.69 5.67 8.24
N CYS A 19 10.55 4.79 7.75
CA CYS A 19 11.99 5.04 7.66
C CYS A 19 12.41 5.89 6.44
N GLY A 20 11.48 6.24 5.56
CA GLY A 20 11.74 7.14 4.44
C GLY A 20 10.66 7.10 3.37
N VAL A 21 10.31 8.28 2.86
CA VAL A 21 9.44 8.46 1.69
C VAL A 21 10.33 8.70 0.46
N GLY A 22 10.15 7.86 -0.55
CA GLY A 22 11.05 7.75 -1.69
C GLY A 22 12.22 6.78 -1.46
N LYS A 23 12.68 6.15 -2.55
CA LYS A 23 13.67 5.06 -2.50
C LYS A 23 15.00 5.42 -1.86
N GLU A 24 15.47 6.65 -2.06
CA GLU A 24 16.76 7.10 -1.49
C GLU A 24 16.65 7.32 0.03
N ALA A 25 15.58 8.03 0.47
CA ALA A 25 15.33 8.24 1.89
C ALA A 25 15.07 6.91 2.60
N PHE A 26 14.29 6.02 2.00
CA PHE A 26 14.05 4.68 2.51
C PHE A 26 15.35 3.88 2.67
N TRP A 27 16.21 3.86 1.64
CA TRP A 27 17.48 3.16 1.70
C TRP A 27 18.40 3.69 2.81
N ASN A 28 18.50 5.00 2.92
CA ASN A 28 19.28 5.64 3.99
C ASN A 28 18.69 5.35 5.38
N GLY A 29 17.35 5.32 5.49
CA GLY A 29 16.66 4.95 6.72
C GLY A 29 16.92 3.51 7.15
N LEU A 30 16.99 2.58 6.19
CA LEU A 30 17.33 1.18 6.46
C LEU A 30 18.78 1.00 6.93
N LEU A 31 19.71 1.84 6.46
CA LEU A 31 21.11 1.83 6.87
C LEU A 31 21.36 2.60 8.18
N GLY A 32 20.36 3.32 8.66
CA GLY A 32 20.41 4.10 9.89
C GLY A 32 20.23 3.25 11.16
N PRO A 33 20.05 3.90 12.32
CA PRO A 33 19.90 3.22 13.61
C PRO A 33 18.61 2.39 13.74
N GLY A 34 17.75 2.41 12.71
CA GLY A 34 16.45 1.77 12.74
C GLY A 34 15.38 2.60 13.46
N LEU A 35 14.14 2.20 13.27
CA LEU A 35 13.02 2.74 14.04
C LEU A 35 12.84 1.88 15.27
N VAL A 36 12.97 2.48 16.45
CA VAL A 36 12.70 1.81 17.73
C VAL A 36 11.58 2.58 18.40
N ASP A 37 10.42 1.96 18.48
CA ASP A 37 9.27 2.62 19.13
C ASP A 37 8.44 1.62 19.94
N ILE A 38 8.85 1.46 21.19
CA ILE A 38 8.19 0.55 22.13
C ILE A 38 6.80 1.09 22.47
N GLY A 39 5.76 0.37 22.02
CA GLY A 39 4.38 0.66 22.37
C GLY A 39 3.76 1.89 21.67
N ARG A 40 4.43 2.43 20.66
CA ARG A 40 3.92 3.51 19.83
C ARG A 40 3.68 3.03 18.41
N ARG A 41 2.90 3.83 17.66
CA ARG A 41 2.67 3.57 16.24
C ARG A 41 3.88 4.00 15.45
N THR A 42 4.52 3.09 14.79
CA THR A 42 5.48 3.43 13.76
C THR A 42 4.70 3.91 12.54
N SER A 43 4.48 5.20 12.43
CA SER A 43 3.76 5.84 11.33
C SER A 43 4.60 6.93 10.69
N ILE A 44 4.22 7.35 9.50
CA ILE A 44 4.81 8.53 8.88
C ILE A 44 4.16 9.74 9.55
N GLU A 45 4.93 10.40 10.41
CA GLU A 45 4.55 11.68 10.99
C GLU A 45 4.52 12.75 9.88
N ASP A 46 3.67 13.76 10.03
CA ASP A 46 3.54 14.88 9.09
C ASP A 46 3.29 14.47 7.63
N TRP A 47 2.58 13.34 7.41
CA TRP A 47 2.22 12.92 6.08
C TRP A 47 1.35 13.94 5.35
N ASP A 48 1.88 14.54 4.29
CA ASP A 48 1.14 15.42 3.39
C ASP A 48 0.94 14.71 2.04
N PRO A 49 -0.30 14.31 1.69
CA PRO A 49 -0.60 13.68 0.42
C PRO A 49 -0.68 14.67 -0.76
N SER A 50 -0.64 15.98 -0.52
CA SER A 50 -0.88 17.02 -1.53
C SER A 50 -0.08 16.86 -2.81
N PRO A 51 1.19 16.44 -2.80
CA PRO A 51 1.98 16.31 -4.02
C PRO A 51 1.42 15.29 -5.04
N TRP A 52 0.64 14.33 -4.58
CA TRP A 52 0.17 13.22 -5.43
C TRP A 52 -1.29 13.31 -5.83
N PHE A 53 -1.99 14.39 -5.41
CA PHE A 53 -3.40 14.60 -5.70
C PHE A 53 -3.64 15.93 -6.42
N ASP A 54 -4.66 15.97 -7.28
CA ASP A 54 -5.00 17.19 -8.03
C ASP A 54 -5.64 18.27 -7.13
N SER A 55 -6.22 17.85 -6.01
CA SER A 55 -6.77 18.77 -5.01
C SER A 55 -6.74 18.20 -3.59
N PRO A 56 -6.73 19.08 -2.57
CA PRO A 56 -6.88 18.63 -1.17
C PRO A 56 -8.19 17.89 -0.90
N LYS A 57 -9.21 18.11 -1.73
CA LYS A 57 -10.50 17.42 -1.63
C LYS A 57 -10.37 15.96 -2.04
N ASP A 58 -9.61 15.68 -3.09
CA ASP A 58 -9.38 14.33 -3.58
C ASP A 58 -8.51 13.53 -2.59
N ALA A 59 -7.48 14.16 -2.04
CA ALA A 59 -6.67 13.56 -0.99
C ALA A 59 -7.50 13.15 0.25
N ARG A 60 -8.47 13.97 0.66
CA ARG A 60 -9.38 13.63 1.78
C ARG A 60 -10.41 12.55 1.46
N ARG A 61 -10.54 12.14 0.21
CA ARG A 61 -11.43 11.07 -0.26
C ARG A 61 -10.67 9.78 -0.55
N ALA A 62 -9.43 9.71 -0.15
CA ALA A 62 -8.56 8.55 -0.26
C ALA A 62 -8.14 8.11 1.14
N ASP A 63 -8.26 6.83 1.44
CA ASP A 63 -7.69 6.25 2.65
C ASP A 63 -6.16 6.40 2.62
N ARG A 64 -5.52 6.37 3.79
CA ARG A 64 -4.06 6.52 3.88
C ARG A 64 -3.31 5.46 3.06
N SER A 65 -3.82 4.24 3.00
CA SER A 65 -3.27 3.18 2.15
C SER A 65 -3.33 3.51 0.66
N GLU A 66 -4.39 4.18 0.20
CA GLU A 66 -4.50 4.67 -1.19
C GLU A 66 -3.50 5.79 -1.46
N GLN A 67 -3.35 6.72 -0.50
CA GLN A 67 -2.39 7.83 -0.61
C GLN A 67 -0.96 7.30 -0.75
N TYR A 68 -0.58 6.30 0.04
CA TYR A 68 0.73 5.65 -0.04
C TYR A 68 0.94 4.93 -1.37
N ALA A 69 -0.08 4.21 -1.85
CA ALA A 69 -0.02 3.55 -3.15
C ALA A 69 0.21 4.51 -4.30
N LEU A 70 -0.49 5.66 -4.30
CA LEU A 70 -0.33 6.70 -5.32
C LEU A 70 1.06 7.32 -5.28
N ALA A 71 1.57 7.64 -4.10
CA ALA A 71 2.91 8.21 -3.94
C ALA A 71 3.99 7.26 -4.46
N ALA A 72 3.96 5.99 -4.04
CA ALA A 72 4.91 4.98 -4.49
C ALA A 72 4.79 4.69 -6.00
N ALA A 73 3.56 4.58 -6.52
CA ALA A 73 3.34 4.37 -7.95
C ALA A 73 3.85 5.55 -8.81
N THR A 74 3.69 6.78 -8.31
CA THR A 74 4.22 7.97 -8.98
C THR A 74 5.73 7.92 -9.08
N GLU A 75 6.44 7.66 -7.98
CA GLU A 75 7.91 7.54 -7.98
C GLU A 75 8.39 6.42 -8.92
N ALA A 76 7.73 5.27 -8.92
CA ALA A 76 8.07 4.16 -9.81
C ALA A 76 7.92 4.55 -11.28
N LEU A 77 6.86 5.29 -11.64
CA LEU A 77 6.62 5.78 -13.00
C LEU A 77 7.57 6.93 -13.39
N GLU A 78 7.96 7.78 -12.46
CA GLU A 78 8.98 8.81 -12.71
C GLU A 78 10.33 8.17 -13.06
N GLN A 79 10.69 7.08 -12.40
CA GLN A 79 11.91 6.35 -12.70
C GLN A 79 11.85 5.59 -14.03
N SER A 80 10.76 4.88 -14.29
CA SER A 80 10.62 4.02 -15.48
C SER A 80 10.21 4.78 -16.74
N GLY A 81 9.59 5.94 -16.58
CA GLY A 81 8.75 6.55 -17.59
C GLY A 81 7.42 5.80 -17.77
N ARG A 82 6.49 6.40 -18.52
CA ARG A 82 5.24 5.71 -18.88
C ARG A 82 5.56 4.50 -19.75
N PRO A 83 5.03 3.30 -19.45
CA PRO A 83 5.24 2.12 -20.29
C PRO A 83 4.80 2.35 -21.74
N ALA A 84 5.61 1.88 -22.68
CA ALA A 84 5.33 1.97 -24.12
C ALA A 84 4.32 0.90 -24.56
N ALA A 85 3.11 0.96 -23.99
CA ALA A 85 1.99 0.06 -24.25
C ALA A 85 0.69 0.87 -24.30
N SER A 86 -0.34 0.34 -24.95
CA SER A 86 -1.68 0.95 -24.90
C SER A 86 -2.28 0.84 -23.48
N ASP A 87 -3.13 1.78 -23.12
CA ASP A 87 -3.69 1.87 -21.77
C ASP A 87 -4.40 0.59 -21.30
N ASP A 88 -5.06 -0.11 -22.21
CA ASP A 88 -5.74 -1.39 -21.99
C ASP A 88 -4.79 -2.57 -21.79
N ARG A 89 -3.48 -2.35 -22.02
CA ARG A 89 -2.40 -3.33 -21.82
C ARG A 89 -1.53 -3.02 -20.60
N ILE A 90 -1.85 -1.94 -19.87
CA ILE A 90 -1.16 -1.57 -18.62
C ILE A 90 -2.09 -1.85 -17.45
N GLY A 91 -1.70 -2.82 -16.61
CA GLY A 91 -2.46 -3.25 -15.44
C GLY A 91 -2.00 -2.59 -14.13
N THR A 92 -2.83 -2.74 -13.09
CA THR A 92 -2.54 -2.34 -11.72
C THR A 92 -2.89 -3.50 -10.78
N ILE A 93 -1.92 -4.07 -10.10
CA ILE A 93 -2.11 -5.21 -9.19
C ILE A 93 -1.55 -4.85 -7.82
N PHE A 94 -2.43 -4.67 -6.86
CA PHE A 94 -2.04 -4.29 -5.51
C PHE A 94 -2.38 -5.37 -4.49
N GLY A 95 -1.51 -5.49 -3.49
CA GLY A 95 -1.70 -6.35 -2.34
C GLY A 95 -2.02 -5.54 -1.10
N THR A 96 -2.95 -6.02 -0.28
CA THR A 96 -3.27 -5.45 1.03
C THR A 96 -3.76 -6.55 1.96
N GLY A 97 -3.64 -6.35 3.27
CA GLY A 97 -4.24 -7.25 4.26
C GLY A 97 -5.71 -6.93 4.50
N VAL A 98 -6.04 -5.66 4.61
CA VAL A 98 -7.38 -5.20 5.02
C VAL A 98 -7.96 -4.12 4.10
N GLY A 99 -7.14 -3.24 3.57
CA GLY A 99 -7.59 -2.04 2.84
C GLY A 99 -7.77 -0.84 3.78
N GLY A 100 -8.81 -0.03 3.57
CA GLY A 100 -9.04 1.22 4.28
C GLY A 100 -9.60 1.07 5.71
N ILE A 101 -8.92 0.32 6.56
CA ILE A 101 -9.33 0.07 7.94
C ILE A 101 -9.36 1.35 8.79
N GLN A 102 -8.45 2.30 8.56
CA GLN A 102 -8.48 3.59 9.26
C GLN A 102 -9.79 4.33 8.94
N THR A 103 -10.15 4.43 7.69
CA THR A 103 -11.40 5.07 7.26
C THR A 103 -12.60 4.39 7.90
N LEU A 104 -12.64 3.07 7.94
CA LEU A 104 -13.73 2.31 8.56
C LEU A 104 -13.85 2.63 10.06
N GLU A 105 -12.77 2.58 10.81
CA GLU A 105 -12.74 2.85 12.25
C GLU A 105 -13.19 4.28 12.55
N GLU A 106 -12.67 5.29 11.83
CA GLU A 106 -13.05 6.68 11.98
C GLU A 106 -14.55 6.92 11.70
N GLN A 107 -15.08 6.31 10.65
CA GLN A 107 -16.47 6.50 10.27
C GLN A 107 -17.45 5.76 11.20
N ILE A 108 -17.04 4.65 11.80
CA ILE A 108 -17.78 3.99 12.88
C ILE A 108 -17.83 4.91 14.11
N ALA A 109 -16.71 5.50 14.51
CA ALA A 109 -16.67 6.45 15.62
C ALA A 109 -17.56 7.67 15.36
N ILE A 110 -17.52 8.25 14.16
CA ILE A 110 -18.39 9.36 13.76
C ILE A 110 -19.87 8.95 13.83
N ARG A 111 -20.22 7.77 13.37
CA ARG A 111 -21.61 7.27 13.43
C ARG A 111 -22.10 7.15 14.87
N LEU A 112 -21.27 6.64 15.76
CA LEU A 112 -21.62 6.45 17.17
C LEU A 112 -21.74 7.78 17.93
N ASP A 113 -20.85 8.74 17.65
CA ASP A 113 -20.80 10.04 18.31
C ASP A 113 -21.80 11.06 17.72
N LYS A 114 -21.94 11.10 16.38
CA LYS A 114 -22.65 12.17 15.64
C LYS A 114 -23.87 11.71 14.85
N GLY A 115 -24.12 10.39 14.84
CA GLY A 115 -25.26 9.79 14.15
C GLY A 115 -25.01 9.51 12.67
N GLU A 116 -25.92 8.75 12.09
CA GLU A 116 -25.80 8.17 10.73
C GLU A 116 -25.64 9.22 9.64
N ARG A 117 -26.28 10.38 9.78
CA ARG A 117 -26.23 11.47 8.77
C ARG A 117 -24.84 12.10 8.61
N ARG A 118 -23.93 11.83 9.53
CA ARG A 118 -22.56 12.38 9.52
C ARG A 118 -21.54 11.44 8.93
N VAL A 119 -21.93 10.19 8.64
CA VAL A 119 -21.06 9.23 7.95
C VAL A 119 -20.76 9.71 6.55
N SER A 120 -19.49 9.60 6.16
CA SER A 120 -19.04 10.00 4.83
C SER A 120 -19.70 9.16 3.72
N PRO A 121 -20.22 9.75 2.66
CA PRO A 121 -20.69 8.99 1.48
C PRO A 121 -19.53 8.28 0.75
N PHE A 122 -18.29 8.63 1.04
CA PHE A 122 -17.10 8.03 0.47
C PHE A 122 -16.55 6.86 1.33
N LEU A 123 -17.19 6.53 2.46
CA LEU A 123 -16.75 5.43 3.32
C LEU A 123 -16.50 4.15 2.52
N VAL A 124 -17.51 3.70 1.77
CA VAL A 124 -17.43 2.41 1.06
C VAL A 124 -16.30 2.40 0.01
N PRO A 125 -16.22 3.38 -0.92
CA PRO A 125 -15.10 3.43 -1.86
C PRO A 125 -13.72 3.45 -1.19
N MET A 126 -13.55 4.23 -0.11
CA MET A 126 -12.27 4.38 0.58
C MET A 126 -11.87 3.14 1.39
N MET A 127 -12.84 2.36 1.91
CA MET A 127 -12.52 1.19 2.73
C MET A 127 -12.30 -0.09 1.91
N MET A 128 -12.67 -0.12 0.65
CA MET A 128 -12.57 -1.33 -0.17
C MET A 128 -11.11 -1.74 -0.37
N ALA A 129 -10.83 -3.03 -0.27
CA ALA A 129 -9.47 -3.56 -0.44
C ALA A 129 -8.86 -3.23 -1.82
N ASN A 130 -9.69 -3.07 -2.86
CA ASN A 130 -9.24 -2.73 -4.21
C ASN A 130 -9.07 -1.21 -4.44
N ALA A 131 -9.35 -0.37 -3.45
CA ALA A 131 -9.31 1.08 -3.60
C ALA A 131 -7.94 1.59 -4.07
N SER A 132 -6.86 1.08 -3.51
CA SER A 132 -5.49 1.49 -3.88
C SER A 132 -5.14 1.19 -5.34
N GLY A 133 -5.46 -0.02 -5.82
CA GLY A 133 -5.26 -0.38 -7.24
C GLY A 133 -6.13 0.45 -8.18
N ALA A 134 -7.38 0.69 -7.79
CA ALA A 134 -8.31 1.53 -8.54
C ALA A 134 -7.84 3.00 -8.59
N ALA A 135 -7.36 3.56 -7.48
CA ALA A 135 -6.82 4.92 -7.42
C ALA A 135 -5.64 5.11 -8.38
N VAL A 136 -4.69 4.17 -8.39
CA VAL A 136 -3.55 4.19 -9.32
C VAL A 136 -4.01 4.06 -10.77
N SER A 137 -4.92 3.11 -11.07
CA SER A 137 -5.49 2.95 -12.40
C SER A 137 -6.15 4.23 -12.90
N MET A 138 -7.00 4.85 -12.10
CA MET A 138 -7.70 6.10 -12.45
C MET A 138 -6.73 7.26 -12.61
N ARG A 139 -5.76 7.41 -11.72
CA ARG A 139 -4.80 8.51 -11.75
C ARG A 139 -3.97 8.54 -13.02
N PHE A 140 -3.53 7.38 -13.50
CA PHE A 140 -2.65 7.28 -14.67
C PHE A 140 -3.38 6.87 -15.95
N GLY A 141 -4.68 6.61 -15.88
CA GLY A 141 -5.51 6.21 -17.02
C GLY A 141 -5.22 4.81 -17.54
N PHE A 142 -4.70 3.91 -16.68
CA PHE A 142 -4.45 2.52 -17.02
C PHE A 142 -5.75 1.73 -17.03
N LYS A 143 -5.98 0.92 -18.07
CA LYS A 143 -7.25 0.23 -18.32
C LYS A 143 -7.09 -1.29 -18.49
N GLY A 144 -5.87 -1.80 -18.26
CA GLY A 144 -5.58 -3.22 -18.25
C GLY A 144 -6.11 -3.91 -16.98
N PRO A 145 -5.68 -5.15 -16.71
CA PRO A 145 -6.10 -5.88 -15.51
C PRO A 145 -5.92 -5.06 -14.24
N ASN A 146 -6.98 -4.98 -13.43
CA ASN A 146 -6.94 -4.29 -12.14
C ASN A 146 -7.50 -5.24 -11.08
N GLU A 147 -6.62 -5.79 -10.26
CA GLU A 147 -6.97 -6.80 -9.28
C GLU A 147 -6.26 -6.55 -7.95
N THR A 148 -6.84 -7.06 -6.88
CA THR A 148 -6.29 -6.94 -5.53
C THR A 148 -6.07 -8.32 -4.92
N ILE A 149 -4.89 -8.49 -4.35
CA ILE A 149 -4.48 -9.71 -3.67
C ILE A 149 -4.56 -9.47 -2.15
N CYS A 150 -5.42 -10.23 -1.47
CA CYS A 150 -5.56 -10.16 -0.02
C CYS A 150 -5.00 -11.44 0.61
N THR A 151 -3.70 -11.42 0.95
CA THR A 151 -3.00 -12.53 1.59
C THR A 151 -2.15 -12.05 2.77
N ALA A 152 -2.71 -11.14 3.57
CA ALA A 152 -2.07 -10.54 4.74
C ALA A 152 -0.67 -9.97 4.38
N CYS A 153 0.33 -10.17 5.23
CA CYS A 153 1.70 -9.66 5.04
C CYS A 153 2.37 -10.14 3.73
N ALA A 154 1.92 -11.24 3.13
CA ALA A 154 2.43 -11.75 1.87
C ALA A 154 1.81 -11.08 0.63
N ALA A 155 0.79 -10.23 0.80
CA ALA A 155 -0.03 -9.71 -0.28
C ALA A 155 0.79 -8.92 -1.33
N GLY A 156 1.71 -8.07 -0.89
CA GLY A 156 2.58 -7.31 -1.80
C GLY A 156 3.47 -8.20 -2.66
N THR A 157 4.09 -9.22 -2.07
CA THR A 157 4.91 -10.20 -2.81
C THR A 157 4.07 -11.01 -3.79
N HIS A 158 2.88 -11.44 -3.37
CA HIS A 158 1.96 -12.16 -4.26
C HIS A 158 1.46 -11.29 -5.40
N ALA A 159 1.20 -10.00 -5.17
CA ALA A 159 0.79 -9.05 -6.21
C ALA A 159 1.89 -8.92 -7.30
N ILE A 160 3.15 -8.78 -6.91
CA ILE A 160 4.29 -8.73 -7.83
C ILE A 160 4.41 -10.04 -8.62
N GLY A 161 4.31 -11.19 -7.94
CA GLY A 161 4.38 -12.49 -8.58
C GLY A 161 3.21 -12.74 -9.56
N TYR A 162 2.02 -12.28 -9.22
CA TYR A 162 0.86 -12.37 -10.10
C TYR A 162 0.98 -11.44 -11.31
N ALA A 163 1.42 -10.20 -11.10
CA ALA A 163 1.70 -9.26 -12.19
C ALA A 163 2.70 -9.83 -13.21
N ALA A 164 3.77 -10.45 -12.72
CA ALA A 164 4.73 -11.12 -13.59
C ALA A 164 4.09 -12.23 -14.44
N ARG A 165 3.14 -12.99 -13.87
CA ARG A 165 2.40 -14.02 -14.62
C ARG A 165 1.48 -13.41 -15.67
N LEU A 166 0.78 -12.30 -15.38
CA LEU A 166 -0.07 -11.61 -16.36
C LEU A 166 0.75 -11.19 -17.60
N ILE A 167 1.96 -10.65 -17.39
CA ILE A 167 2.86 -10.28 -18.49
C ILE A 167 3.35 -11.54 -19.22
N ALA A 168 3.77 -12.58 -18.50
CA ALA A 168 4.25 -13.82 -19.08
C ALA A 168 3.17 -14.52 -19.95
N TRP A 169 1.91 -14.45 -19.53
CA TRP A 169 0.77 -15.01 -20.28
C TRP A 169 0.27 -14.10 -21.41
N GLY A 170 0.82 -12.90 -21.55
CA GLY A 170 0.42 -11.93 -22.57
C GLY A 170 -0.91 -11.25 -22.29
N LEU A 171 -1.38 -11.24 -21.05
CA LEU A 171 -2.61 -10.54 -20.62
C LEU A 171 -2.36 -9.05 -20.35
N ALA A 172 -1.12 -8.68 -20.07
CA ALA A 172 -0.66 -7.31 -19.95
C ALA A 172 0.74 -7.18 -20.59
N ASP A 173 1.14 -5.96 -20.94
CA ASP A 173 2.49 -5.66 -21.43
C ASP A 173 3.32 -4.93 -20.36
N ALA A 174 2.64 -4.22 -19.44
CA ALA A 174 3.22 -3.64 -18.25
C ALA A 174 2.22 -3.72 -17.09
N VAL A 175 2.73 -3.73 -15.86
CA VAL A 175 1.89 -3.73 -14.65
C VAL A 175 2.56 -2.91 -13.58
N ILE A 176 1.82 -1.99 -12.98
CA ILE A 176 2.18 -1.37 -11.71
C ILE A 176 1.75 -2.33 -10.61
N ALA A 177 2.70 -2.88 -9.89
CA ALA A 177 2.44 -3.92 -8.89
C ALA A 177 3.14 -3.63 -7.57
N GLY A 178 2.48 -3.87 -6.47
CA GLY A 178 3.05 -3.68 -5.14
C GLY A 178 2.09 -4.03 -4.03
N GLY A 179 2.44 -3.63 -2.82
CA GLY A 179 1.56 -3.73 -1.65
C GLY A 179 1.47 -2.39 -0.95
N THR A 180 0.33 -2.16 -0.33
CA THR A 180 0.11 -0.99 0.52
C THR A 180 -0.78 -1.36 1.69
N GLU A 181 -0.49 -0.80 2.85
CA GLU A 181 -1.27 -0.99 4.06
C GLU A 181 -1.08 0.17 5.03
N TYR A 182 -2.13 0.52 5.72
CA TYR A 182 -2.07 1.33 6.93
C TYR A 182 -2.99 0.72 8.00
N ALA A 183 -2.46 -0.19 8.78
CA ALA A 183 -3.16 -0.87 9.86
C ALA A 183 -2.78 -0.36 11.26
N GLY A 184 -2.15 0.81 11.37
CA GLY A 184 -1.76 1.45 12.63
C GLY A 184 -2.92 2.12 13.38
N THR A 185 -4.13 1.57 13.32
CA THR A 185 -5.30 2.06 14.07
C THR A 185 -5.31 1.52 15.49
N ASP A 186 -6.01 2.22 16.41
CA ASP A 186 -6.10 1.79 17.81
C ASP A 186 -6.67 0.39 17.96
N THR A 187 -7.69 0.06 17.18
CA THR A 187 -8.33 -1.27 17.21
C THR A 187 -7.38 -2.36 16.69
N SER A 188 -6.67 -2.09 15.60
CA SER A 188 -5.72 -3.04 15.04
C SER A 188 -4.54 -3.29 15.99
N LEU A 189 -3.97 -2.22 16.55
CA LEU A 189 -2.87 -2.33 17.51
C LEU A 189 -3.29 -3.06 18.79
N ALA A 190 -4.49 -2.76 19.31
CA ALA A 190 -5.04 -3.49 20.45
C ALA A 190 -5.20 -4.99 20.14
N SER A 191 -5.70 -5.32 18.94
CA SER A 191 -5.85 -6.72 18.51
C SER A 191 -4.50 -7.44 18.42
N PHE A 192 -3.51 -6.83 17.77
CA PHE A 192 -2.16 -7.40 17.66
C PHE A 192 -1.46 -7.52 19.01
N GLY A 193 -1.67 -6.55 19.92
CA GLY A 193 -1.18 -6.63 21.29
C GLY A 193 -1.81 -7.79 22.07
N ASN A 194 -3.12 -7.98 21.98
CA ASN A 194 -3.84 -9.09 22.60
C ASN A 194 -3.42 -10.45 22.04
N MET A 195 -2.97 -10.51 20.79
CA MET A 195 -2.40 -11.72 20.17
C MET A 195 -0.95 -11.97 20.62
N THR A 196 -0.33 -11.07 21.38
CA THR A 196 1.10 -11.10 21.71
C THR A 196 2.01 -11.13 20.47
N ALA A 197 1.57 -10.49 19.40
CA ALA A 197 2.28 -10.48 18.12
C ALA A 197 3.25 -9.30 17.98
N LEU A 198 3.07 -8.25 18.79
CA LEU A 198 3.94 -7.08 18.79
C LEU A 198 5.20 -7.32 19.61
N SER A 199 6.33 -6.78 19.14
CA SER A 199 7.60 -6.81 19.85
C SER A 199 7.51 -6.02 21.16
N SER A 200 7.96 -6.63 22.24
CA SER A 200 8.07 -5.98 23.55
C SER A 200 9.25 -5.03 23.64
N THR A 201 10.24 -5.23 22.77
CA THR A 201 11.45 -4.39 22.68
C THR A 201 11.35 -3.29 21.65
N GLY A 202 10.30 -3.29 20.81
CA GLY A 202 10.12 -2.35 19.70
C GLY A 202 11.15 -2.48 18.58
N THR A 203 11.80 -3.65 18.49
CA THR A 203 12.86 -3.89 17.51
C THR A 203 12.46 -4.98 16.53
N SER A 204 12.45 -4.63 15.23
CA SER A 204 12.24 -5.62 14.16
C SER A 204 13.53 -6.40 13.92
N ARG A 205 13.49 -7.71 14.14
CA ARG A 205 14.63 -8.64 14.00
C ARG A 205 14.22 -9.88 13.20
N PRO A 206 13.91 -9.72 11.90
CA PRO A 206 13.50 -10.85 11.08
C PRO A 206 14.61 -11.92 11.02
N PHE A 207 14.21 -13.18 11.15
CA PHE A 207 15.08 -14.37 11.18
C PHE A 207 16.04 -14.50 12.37
N ASP A 208 16.07 -13.53 13.29
CA ASP A 208 16.84 -13.63 14.52
C ASP A 208 16.25 -14.71 15.46
N ALA A 209 17.12 -15.41 16.19
CA ALA A 209 16.68 -16.40 17.18
C ALA A 209 15.92 -15.75 18.34
N ASP A 210 16.30 -14.53 18.72
CA ASP A 210 15.71 -13.77 19.82
C ASP A 210 14.61 -12.80 19.40
N ARG A 211 14.05 -12.94 18.20
CA ARG A 211 12.93 -12.12 17.77
C ARG A 211 11.72 -12.33 18.67
N ASP A 212 11.02 -11.25 19.01
CA ASP A 212 9.93 -11.27 19.98
C ASP A 212 8.59 -10.74 19.44
N GLY A 213 8.55 -10.38 18.16
CA GLY A 213 7.34 -9.87 17.52
C GLY A 213 7.65 -8.95 16.36
N PHE A 214 6.62 -8.35 15.77
CA PHE A 214 6.78 -7.29 14.78
C PHE A 214 6.55 -5.90 15.40
N VAL A 215 6.92 -4.84 14.67
CA VAL A 215 6.83 -3.43 15.09
C VAL A 215 5.87 -2.68 14.19
#